data_b0a277e3717961b0bc7212512a3ab9b4
#
_entry.id   b0a277e3717961b0bc7212512a3ab9b4
#
_cell.length_a   1.000
_cell.length_b   1.000
_cell.length_c   1.000
_cell.angle_alpha   90.00
_cell.angle_beta   90.00
_cell.angle_gamma   90.00
#
_symmetry.space_group_name_H-M   'P 1'
#
loop_
_entity.id
_entity.type
_entity.pdbx_description
1 polymer ?
#
loop_
_entity_poly.entity_id
_entity_poly.type
_entity_poly.pdbx_seq_one_letter_code
_entity_poly.pdbx_strand_id
1 'polypeptide(L)'
;IIAGAGGAAHLPGMLASITCIPIIGVPVESKTLKGIDSLLSIVQMPAGIPVATVAINGGQNAGLLAIEMISLFDESIKKNLKEFRENLHKQVRNKNNKLSTIGPDNYLQNKWTNIFLLGLVKKVFFFKVVNNFFNGII
;
A
#
# COMPACT_ATOMS: atom_id res chain seq x y z
N ILE A 1 -14.19 -1.26 9.15
CA ILE A 1 -14.05 0.06 8.50
C ILE A 1 -12.56 0.38 8.39
N ILE A 2 -12.12 0.87 7.22
CA ILE A 2 -10.76 1.38 7.01
C ILE A 2 -10.83 2.90 7.09
N ALA A 3 -10.01 3.51 7.96
CA ALA A 3 -9.99 4.95 8.19
C ALA A 3 -8.55 5.49 8.06
N GLY A 4 -8.32 6.37 7.07
CA GLY A 4 -7.05 7.07 6.88
C GLY A 4 -7.08 8.46 7.48
N ALA A 5 -6.00 8.85 8.19
CA ALA A 5 -5.86 10.18 8.76
C ALA A 5 -4.39 10.60 8.86
N GLY A 6 -4.12 11.90 8.72
CA GLY A 6 -2.78 12.50 8.76
C GLY A 6 -2.65 13.59 9.82
N GLY A 7 -1.43 13.83 10.27
CA GLY A 7 -1.14 14.80 11.33
C GLY A 7 -1.67 14.35 12.69
N ALA A 8 -2.47 15.20 13.36
CA ALA A 8 -3.22 14.83 14.57
C ALA A 8 -4.41 13.92 14.20
N ALA A 9 -4.13 12.69 13.86
CA ALA A 9 -4.99 11.75 13.14
C ALA A 9 -6.12 11.17 14.03
N HIS A 10 -7.15 11.95 14.34
CA HIS A 10 -8.23 11.57 15.26
C HIS A 10 -9.30 10.64 14.67
N LEU A 11 -9.51 10.65 13.35
CA LEU A 11 -10.63 9.97 12.69
C LEU A 11 -10.77 8.49 13.06
N PRO A 12 -9.70 7.65 13.03
CA PRO A 12 -9.84 6.24 13.39
C PRO A 12 -10.31 6.02 14.83
N GLY A 13 -9.75 6.77 15.77
CA GLY A 13 -10.14 6.71 17.18
C GLY A 13 -11.58 7.17 17.43
N MET A 14 -11.99 8.24 16.77
CA MET A 14 -13.38 8.73 16.84
C MET A 14 -14.36 7.68 16.33
N LEU A 15 -14.08 7.05 15.20
CA LEU A 15 -14.92 5.96 14.68
C LEU A 15 -14.94 4.77 15.63
N ALA A 16 -13.81 4.37 16.19
CA ALA A 16 -13.72 3.26 17.12
C ALA A 16 -14.54 3.49 18.40
N SER A 17 -14.73 4.74 18.82
CA SER A 17 -15.49 5.08 20.01
C SER A 17 -17.03 4.99 19.84
N ILE A 18 -17.52 4.97 18.59
CA ILE A 18 -18.96 5.03 18.29
C ILE A 18 -19.50 3.78 17.58
N THR A 19 -18.65 2.76 17.33
CA THR A 19 -19.07 1.53 16.67
C THR A 19 -18.41 0.30 17.26
N CYS A 20 -19.08 -0.86 17.17
CA CYS A 20 -18.50 -2.17 17.47
C CYS A 20 -17.85 -2.84 16.25
N ILE A 21 -17.89 -2.21 15.07
CA ILE A 21 -17.22 -2.72 13.87
C ILE A 21 -15.72 -2.48 14.02
N PRO A 22 -14.86 -3.48 13.72
CA PRO A 22 -13.41 -3.30 13.79
C PRO A 22 -12.94 -2.12 12.92
N ILE A 23 -12.13 -1.24 13.51
CA ILE A 23 -11.52 -0.09 12.82
C ILE A 23 -10.06 -0.41 12.50
N ILE A 24 -9.69 -0.21 11.22
CA ILE A 24 -8.32 -0.30 10.74
C ILE A 24 -7.84 1.10 10.43
N GLY A 25 -6.90 1.60 11.21
CA GLY A 25 -6.31 2.93 11.05
C GLY A 25 -5.12 2.92 10.10
N VAL A 26 -5.16 3.81 9.11
CA VAL A 26 -4.06 4.02 8.16
C VAL A 26 -3.44 5.38 8.43
N PRO A 27 -2.24 5.46 9.05
CA PRO A 27 -1.52 6.71 9.17
C PRO A 27 -1.16 7.25 7.79
N VAL A 28 -1.50 8.51 7.52
CA VAL A 28 -1.14 9.17 6.25
C VAL A 28 0.10 10.03 6.46
N GLU A 29 1.02 10.01 5.52
CA GLU A 29 2.25 10.77 5.57
C GLU A 29 1.96 12.27 5.69
N SER A 30 2.57 12.92 6.68
CA SER A 30 2.55 14.37 6.89
C SER A 30 3.79 15.03 6.31
N LYS A 31 3.70 16.32 5.97
CA LYS A 31 4.84 17.07 5.40
C LYS A 31 5.99 17.22 6.40
N THR A 32 5.70 17.50 7.66
CA THR A 32 6.69 17.86 8.68
C THR A 32 7.36 16.64 9.30
N LEU A 33 6.57 15.65 9.76
CA LEU A 33 7.08 14.48 10.51
C LEU A 33 6.98 13.17 9.71
N LYS A 34 6.74 13.27 8.40
CA LYS A 34 6.71 12.08 7.50
C LYS A 34 5.74 11.00 7.95
N GLY A 35 4.69 11.37 8.67
CA GLY A 35 3.64 10.49 9.15
C GLY A 35 3.86 9.87 10.53
N ILE A 36 4.98 10.15 11.22
CA ILE A 36 5.21 9.70 12.61
C ILE A 36 4.17 10.27 13.56
N ASP A 37 3.79 11.53 13.40
CA ASP A 37 2.70 12.20 14.11
C ASP A 37 1.36 11.47 13.88
N SER A 38 1.06 11.11 12.63
CA SER A 38 -0.14 10.35 12.27
C SER A 38 -0.14 8.96 12.93
N LEU A 39 0.99 8.25 12.84
CA LEU A 39 1.16 6.92 13.42
C LEU A 39 0.94 6.95 14.95
N LEU A 40 1.63 7.84 15.66
CA LEU A 40 1.53 7.95 17.11
C LEU A 40 0.13 8.38 17.55
N SER A 41 -0.55 9.25 16.79
CA SER A 41 -1.93 9.64 17.08
C SER A 41 -2.92 8.48 16.97
N ILE A 42 -2.71 7.57 15.99
CA ILE A 42 -3.63 6.45 15.75
C ILE A 42 -3.32 5.25 16.65
N VAL A 43 -2.05 4.94 16.91
CA VAL A 43 -1.66 3.72 17.63
C VAL A 43 -1.87 3.83 19.15
N GLN A 44 -1.79 5.04 19.70
CA GLN A 44 -1.90 5.27 21.16
C GLN A 44 -3.34 5.56 21.60
N MET A 45 -4.26 4.64 21.29
CA MET A 45 -5.64 4.76 21.76
C MET A 45 -5.76 4.42 23.25
N PRO A 46 -6.70 5.08 23.99
CA PRO A 46 -6.97 4.74 25.38
C PRO A 46 -7.55 3.34 25.51
N ALA A 47 -7.43 2.77 26.71
CA ALA A 47 -8.02 1.46 27.02
C ALA A 47 -9.54 1.46 26.73
N GLY A 48 -10.01 0.42 26.05
CA GLY A 48 -11.41 0.26 25.65
C GLY A 48 -11.74 0.75 24.24
N ILE A 49 -10.84 1.46 23.54
CA ILE A 49 -11.05 1.98 22.19
C ILE A 49 -9.95 1.46 21.26
N PRO A 50 -9.99 0.17 20.87
CA PRO A 50 -8.93 -0.42 20.03
C PRO A 50 -9.02 0.04 18.57
N VAL A 51 -7.87 0.34 17.96
CA VAL A 51 -7.71 0.58 16.51
C VAL A 51 -6.59 -0.31 16.00
N ALA A 52 -6.87 -1.16 15.00
CA ALA A 52 -5.87 -1.98 14.33
C ALA A 52 -5.05 -1.08 13.39
N THR A 53 -3.86 -0.67 13.83
CA THR A 53 -3.04 0.30 13.08
C THR A 53 -2.06 -0.42 12.14
N VAL A 54 -2.03 -0.01 10.86
CA VAL A 54 -1.06 -0.48 9.85
C VAL A 54 0.07 0.53 9.67
N ALA A 55 1.03 0.22 8.80
CA ALA A 55 2.15 1.11 8.49
C ALA A 55 1.68 2.45 7.87
N ILE A 56 2.53 3.48 7.94
CA ILE A 56 2.30 4.77 7.26
C ILE A 56 2.08 4.52 5.77
N ASN A 57 1.02 5.10 5.21
CA ASN A 57 0.56 4.88 3.82
C ASN A 57 0.22 3.41 3.49
N GLY A 58 0.03 2.56 4.51
CA GLY A 58 -0.20 1.12 4.38
C GLY A 58 -1.61 0.71 3.96
N GLY A 59 -2.29 1.46 3.07
CA GLY A 59 -3.66 1.20 2.66
C GLY A 59 -3.88 -0.20 2.05
N GLN A 60 -2.89 -0.75 1.33
CA GLN A 60 -2.97 -2.10 0.81
C GLN A 60 -3.04 -3.15 1.94
N ASN A 61 -2.21 -3.02 2.96
CA ASN A 61 -2.23 -3.93 4.11
C ASN A 61 -3.50 -3.76 4.94
N ALA A 62 -4.06 -2.55 5.02
CA ALA A 62 -5.36 -2.33 5.64
C ALA A 62 -6.48 -3.08 4.90
N GLY A 63 -6.47 -3.04 3.56
CA GLY A 63 -7.40 -3.81 2.73
C GLY A 63 -7.25 -5.31 2.93
N LEU A 64 -6.02 -5.83 2.96
CA LEU A 64 -5.75 -7.25 3.22
C LEU A 64 -6.21 -7.67 4.60
N LEU A 65 -5.94 -6.88 5.64
CA LEU A 65 -6.39 -7.17 7.01
C LEU A 65 -7.92 -7.19 7.11
N ALA A 66 -8.61 -6.27 6.42
CA ALA A 66 -10.07 -6.29 6.35
C ALA A 66 -10.59 -7.56 5.66
N ILE A 67 -9.97 -7.98 4.56
CA ILE A 67 -10.30 -9.22 3.85
C ILE A 67 -10.03 -10.44 4.76
N GLU A 68 -8.93 -10.46 5.53
CA GLU A 68 -8.63 -11.51 6.49
C GLU A 68 -9.73 -11.63 7.55
N MET A 69 -10.19 -10.51 8.12
CA MET A 69 -11.30 -10.51 9.09
C MET A 69 -12.59 -11.07 8.48
N ILE A 70 -12.95 -10.68 7.25
CA ILE A 70 -14.16 -11.17 6.57
C ILE A 70 -14.02 -12.66 6.22
N SER A 71 -12.83 -13.11 5.85
CA SER A 71 -12.55 -14.50 5.49
C SER A 71 -12.77 -15.50 6.63
N LEU A 72 -12.91 -15.05 7.87
CA LEU A 72 -13.29 -15.90 9.01
C LEU A 72 -14.72 -16.43 8.87
N PHE A 73 -15.58 -15.74 8.12
CA PHE A 73 -16.99 -16.05 7.96
C PHE A 73 -17.39 -16.34 6.50
N ASP A 74 -16.45 -16.23 5.55
CA ASP A 74 -16.69 -16.44 4.11
C ASP A 74 -15.59 -17.31 3.49
N GLU A 75 -15.95 -18.55 3.17
CA GLU A 75 -15.00 -19.51 2.58
C GLU A 75 -14.56 -19.15 1.15
N SER A 76 -15.38 -18.41 0.38
CA SER A 76 -15.01 -17.95 -0.96
C SER A 76 -13.89 -16.90 -0.89
N ILE A 77 -14.03 -15.95 0.02
CA ILE A 77 -13.02 -14.92 0.29
C ILE A 77 -11.74 -15.57 0.83
N LYS A 78 -11.88 -16.54 1.73
CA LYS A 78 -10.74 -17.30 2.28
C LYS A 78 -9.96 -18.05 1.18
N LYS A 79 -10.66 -18.65 0.22
CA LYS A 79 -10.04 -19.31 -0.94
C LYS A 79 -9.25 -18.32 -1.78
N ASN A 80 -9.85 -17.17 -2.11
CA ASN A 80 -9.20 -16.13 -2.90
C ASN A 80 -7.97 -15.55 -2.19
N LEU A 81 -8.02 -15.39 -0.86
CA LEU A 81 -6.88 -14.94 -0.06
C LEU A 81 -5.73 -15.96 -0.08
N LYS A 82 -6.02 -17.27 0.00
CA LYS A 82 -5.01 -18.31 -0.16
C LYS A 82 -4.34 -18.26 -1.53
N GLU A 83 -5.13 -18.15 -2.59
CA GLU A 83 -4.62 -18.02 -3.97
C GLU A 83 -3.74 -16.76 -4.14
N PHE A 84 -4.16 -15.64 -3.59
CA PHE A 84 -3.36 -14.41 -3.57
C PHE A 84 -1.99 -14.63 -2.90
N ARG A 85 -1.95 -15.31 -1.73
CA ARG A 85 -0.69 -15.61 -1.02
C ARG A 85 0.20 -16.59 -1.79
N GLU A 86 -0.38 -17.61 -2.44
CA GLU A 86 0.35 -18.51 -3.31
C GLU A 86 0.97 -17.78 -4.51
N ASN A 87 0.24 -16.84 -5.10
CA ASN A 87 0.75 -16.03 -6.20
C ASN A 87 1.91 -15.12 -5.77
N LEU A 88 1.86 -14.53 -4.58
CA LEU A 88 3.00 -13.80 -4.00
C LEU A 88 4.22 -14.71 -3.82
N HIS A 89 4.00 -15.92 -3.29
CA HIS A 89 5.08 -16.90 -3.11
C HIS A 89 5.71 -17.30 -4.47
N LYS A 90 4.90 -17.57 -5.49
CA LYS A 90 5.37 -17.84 -6.86
C LYS A 90 6.19 -16.69 -7.43
N GLN A 91 5.76 -15.44 -7.23
CA GLN A 91 6.51 -14.27 -7.68
C GLN A 91 7.90 -14.18 -7.03
N VAL A 92 8.01 -14.43 -5.72
CA VAL A 92 9.30 -14.44 -5.02
C VAL A 92 10.20 -15.56 -5.54
N ARG A 93 9.67 -16.78 -5.70
CA ARG A 93 10.42 -17.92 -6.27
C ARG A 93 10.93 -17.62 -7.68
N ASN A 94 10.09 -17.05 -8.53
CA ASN A 94 10.49 -16.70 -9.90
C ASN A 94 11.62 -15.66 -9.91
N LYS A 95 11.57 -14.66 -9.02
CA LYS A 95 12.66 -13.70 -8.85
C LYS A 95 13.94 -14.36 -8.38
N ASN A 96 13.84 -15.27 -7.41
CA ASN A 96 14.99 -16.01 -6.89
C ASN A 96 15.62 -16.92 -7.96
N ASN A 97 14.80 -17.67 -8.70
CA ASN A 97 15.28 -18.52 -9.79
C ASN A 97 15.97 -17.69 -10.88
N LYS A 98 15.39 -16.55 -11.25
CA LYS A 98 16.04 -15.63 -12.19
C LYS A 98 17.38 -15.12 -11.67
N LEU A 99 17.44 -14.70 -10.39
CA LEU A 99 18.70 -14.27 -9.76
C LEU A 99 19.76 -15.37 -9.77
N SER A 100 19.38 -16.61 -9.42
CA SER A 100 20.29 -17.75 -9.41
C SER A 100 20.80 -18.13 -10.80
N THR A 101 19.98 -17.93 -11.85
CA THR A 101 20.33 -18.27 -13.23
C THR A 101 21.29 -17.26 -13.85
N ILE A 102 21.04 -15.97 -13.70
CA ILE A 102 21.79 -14.91 -14.38
C ILE A 102 22.88 -14.25 -13.51
N GLY A 103 22.94 -14.58 -12.22
CA GLY A 103 23.84 -14.00 -11.24
C GLY A 103 23.42 -12.60 -10.77
N PRO A 104 23.97 -12.14 -9.62
CA PRO A 104 23.56 -10.88 -8.98
C PRO A 104 23.86 -9.65 -9.83
N ASP A 105 25.01 -9.59 -10.49
CA ASP A 105 25.43 -8.42 -11.28
C ASP A 105 24.52 -8.21 -12.49
N ASN A 106 24.27 -9.26 -13.26
CA ASN A 106 23.37 -9.21 -14.41
C ASN A 106 21.91 -8.96 -13.99
N TYR A 107 21.50 -9.50 -12.83
CA TYR A 107 20.15 -9.26 -12.29
C TYR A 107 19.94 -7.78 -11.95
N LEU A 108 20.92 -7.14 -11.32
CA LEU A 108 20.88 -5.72 -10.98
C LEU A 108 20.93 -4.83 -12.22
N GLN A 109 21.81 -5.11 -13.18
CA GLN A 109 21.85 -4.38 -14.46
C GLN A 109 20.50 -4.42 -15.18
N ASN A 110 19.91 -5.59 -15.34
CA ASN A 110 18.59 -5.74 -15.96
C ASN A 110 17.48 -4.98 -15.21
N LYS A 111 17.56 -4.94 -13.88
CA LYS A 111 16.60 -4.19 -13.05
C LYS A 111 16.73 -2.68 -13.25
N TRP A 112 17.96 -2.15 -13.28
CA TRP A 112 18.23 -0.72 -13.51
C TRP A 112 17.87 -0.29 -14.92
N THR A 113 18.19 -1.09 -15.94
CA THR A 113 17.82 -0.82 -17.34
C THR A 113 16.30 -0.74 -17.50
N ASN A 114 15.55 -1.65 -16.89
CA ASN A 114 14.08 -1.62 -16.92
C ASN A 114 13.50 -0.39 -16.18
N ILE A 115 14.09 0.01 -15.05
CA ILE A 115 13.65 1.22 -14.32
C ILE A 115 13.95 2.47 -15.14
N PHE A 116 15.12 2.54 -15.78
CA PHE A 116 15.53 3.65 -16.64
C PHE A 116 14.63 3.76 -17.89
N LEU A 117 14.35 2.66 -18.57
CA LEU A 117 13.41 2.60 -19.70
C LEU A 117 11.99 3.01 -19.29
N LEU A 118 11.48 2.54 -18.15
CA LEU A 118 10.17 2.95 -17.61
C LEU A 118 10.13 4.44 -17.27
N GLY A 119 11.23 4.99 -16.74
CA GLY A 119 11.39 6.43 -16.48
C GLY A 119 11.39 7.26 -17.77
N LEU A 120 12.08 6.78 -18.81
CA LEU A 120 12.11 7.40 -20.14
C LEU A 120 10.72 7.36 -20.82
N VAL A 121 10.04 6.23 -20.78
CA VAL A 121 8.69 6.07 -21.34
C VAL A 121 7.71 7.00 -20.65
N LYS A 122 7.74 7.11 -19.30
CA LYS A 122 6.90 8.06 -18.57
C LYS A 122 7.21 9.51 -18.93
N LYS A 123 8.49 9.87 -19.12
CA LYS A 123 8.92 11.22 -19.51
C LYS A 123 8.48 11.57 -20.93
N VAL A 124 8.62 10.64 -21.88
CA VAL A 124 8.17 10.80 -23.28
C VAL A 124 6.65 10.89 -23.35
N PHE A 125 5.92 10.07 -22.58
CA PHE A 125 4.46 10.12 -22.54
C PHE A 125 3.96 11.44 -21.95
N PHE A 126 4.57 11.91 -20.87
CA PHE A 126 4.24 13.19 -20.26
C PHE A 126 4.49 14.37 -21.22
N PHE A 127 5.62 14.36 -21.92
CA PHE A 127 5.96 15.40 -22.92
C PHE A 127 4.97 15.43 -24.10
N LYS A 128 4.53 14.23 -24.56
CA LYS A 128 3.54 14.10 -25.64
C LYS A 128 2.14 14.56 -25.25
N VAL A 129 1.73 14.31 -24.02
CA VAL A 129 0.45 14.79 -23.44
C VAL A 129 0.46 16.31 -23.28
N VAL A 130 1.56 16.87 -22.77
CA VAL A 130 1.70 18.32 -22.60
C VAL A 130 1.73 19.04 -23.94
N ASN A 131 2.47 18.55 -24.94
CA ASN A 131 2.47 19.18 -26.29
C ASN A 131 1.12 19.09 -27.01
N ASN A 132 0.38 17.98 -26.86
CA ASN A 132 -0.96 17.90 -27.44
C ASN A 132 -1.95 18.83 -26.73
N PHE A 133 -1.76 19.12 -25.44
CA PHE A 133 -2.60 20.08 -24.71
C PHE A 133 -2.34 21.52 -25.16
N PHE A 134 -1.08 21.88 -25.42
CA PHE A 134 -0.74 23.24 -25.89
C PHE A 134 -1.04 23.48 -27.37
N ASN A 135 -0.97 22.46 -28.23
CA ASN A 135 -1.29 22.60 -29.67
C ASN A 135 -2.80 22.53 -29.97
N GLY A 136 -3.64 22.29 -28.97
CA GLY A 136 -5.11 22.36 -29.11
C GLY A 136 -5.74 23.67 -28.63
N ILE A 137 -4.94 24.66 -28.25
CA ILE A 137 -5.40 25.96 -27.70
C ILE A 137 -4.99 27.14 -28.61
N ILE A 138 -4.38 26.89 -29.77
CA ILE A 138 -4.09 27.95 -30.77
C ILE A 138 -4.94 27.71 -32.01
#